data_5e17fbd9754cffa954db0f59246e53d4
#
_entry.id   5e17fbd9754cffa954db0f59246e53d4
#
_cell.length_a   1.000
_cell.length_b   1.000
_cell.length_c   1.000
_cell.angle_alpha   90.00
_cell.angle_beta   90.00
_cell.angle_gamma   90.00
#
_symmetry.space_group_name_H-M   'P 1'
#
loop_
_entity.id
_entity.type
_entity.pdbx_description
1 polymer ?
#
loop_
_entity_poly.entity_id
_entity_poly.type
_entity_poly.pdbx_seq_one_letter_code
_entity_poly.pdbx_strand_id
1 'polypeptide(L)'
;MLDADGIEIEKGDIVCCYTGYADKLIELGSDVPPDLPRTHCPAFDGFDQKLLQWIDGCGMAVLVSDNRAVEYEHGGRPEGMEKGPGLPIHELCLFKLGIHLGEMWYFTEIVEWLAANNRYRFFITAPPLFLPGAVGSPANPVGTV
;
A
#
# COMPACT_ATOMS: atom_id res chain seq x y z
N MET A 1 -7.09 3.87 -13.85
CA MET A 1 -6.96 2.51 -13.28
C MET A 1 -8.30 2.06 -12.73
N LEU A 2 -8.78 2.55 -11.60
CA LEU A 2 -10.07 2.10 -11.02
C LEU A 2 -11.26 2.20 -12.00
N ASP A 3 -11.44 3.32 -12.65
CA ASP A 3 -12.53 3.52 -13.64
C ASP A 3 -12.43 2.55 -14.83
N ALA A 4 -11.22 2.23 -15.28
CA ALA A 4 -11.00 1.31 -16.39
C ALA A 4 -11.35 -0.14 -16.02
N ASP A 5 -11.19 -0.49 -14.75
CA ASP A 5 -11.45 -1.83 -14.23
C ASP A 5 -12.85 -1.95 -13.60
N GLY A 6 -13.61 -0.86 -13.58
CA GLY A 6 -14.95 -0.82 -12.97
C GLY A 6 -14.94 -1.02 -11.48
N ILE A 7 -13.82 -0.69 -10.80
CA ILE A 7 -13.67 -0.84 -9.36
C ILE A 7 -14.15 0.43 -8.66
N GLU A 8 -15.10 0.28 -7.75
CA GLU A 8 -15.62 1.34 -6.90
C GLU A 8 -15.13 1.14 -5.46
N ILE A 9 -14.58 2.19 -4.87
CA ILE A 9 -14.18 2.20 -3.45
C ILE A 9 -15.33 2.76 -2.62
N GLU A 10 -15.71 2.01 -1.61
CA GLU A 10 -16.75 2.42 -0.67
C GLU A 10 -16.14 2.93 0.65
N LYS A 11 -16.91 3.74 1.36
CA LYS A 11 -16.48 4.25 2.67
C LYS A 11 -16.23 3.09 3.64
N GLY A 12 -15.03 3.07 4.20
CA GLY A 12 -14.61 2.03 5.15
C GLY A 12 -13.88 0.85 4.52
N ASP A 13 -13.70 0.84 3.21
CA ASP A 13 -12.95 -0.21 2.53
C ASP A 13 -11.47 -0.24 2.94
N ILE A 14 -10.91 -1.43 2.94
CA ILE A 14 -9.46 -1.66 2.93
C ILE A 14 -9.03 -1.79 1.47
N VAL A 15 -8.30 -0.81 0.97
CA VAL A 15 -7.82 -0.79 -0.41
C VAL A 15 -6.49 -1.51 -0.48
N CYS A 16 -6.46 -2.65 -1.20
CA CYS A 16 -5.27 -3.47 -1.38
C CYS A 16 -4.68 -3.27 -2.77
N CYS A 17 -3.44 -2.82 -2.83
CA CYS A 17 -2.71 -2.57 -4.06
C CYS A 17 -1.69 -3.69 -4.29
N TYR A 18 -1.89 -4.47 -5.34
CA TYR A 18 -0.98 -5.53 -5.74
C TYR A 18 -0.03 -5.01 -6.82
N THR A 19 1.27 -5.12 -6.57
CA THR A 19 2.33 -4.68 -7.48
C THR A 19 3.20 -5.83 -8.01
N GLY A 20 3.13 -7.01 -7.36
CA GLY A 20 4.01 -8.14 -7.63
C GLY A 20 5.39 -8.03 -6.96
N TYR A 21 5.61 -7.00 -6.15
CA TYR A 21 6.90 -6.81 -5.48
C TYR A 21 7.20 -7.91 -4.45
N ALA A 22 6.19 -8.31 -3.68
CA ALA A 22 6.34 -9.39 -2.71
C ALA A 22 6.70 -10.74 -3.38
N ASP A 23 6.12 -11.03 -4.56
CA ASP A 23 6.49 -12.22 -5.34
C ASP A 23 7.94 -12.19 -5.74
N LYS A 24 8.42 -11.03 -6.19
CA LYS A 24 9.82 -10.87 -6.57
C LYS A 24 10.77 -11.10 -5.39
N LEU A 25 10.41 -10.65 -4.21
CA LEU A 25 11.19 -10.91 -3.00
C LEU A 25 11.22 -12.40 -2.64
N ILE A 26 10.10 -13.09 -2.76
CA ILE A 26 10.01 -14.54 -2.50
C ILE A 26 10.85 -15.31 -3.53
N GLU A 27 10.76 -14.95 -4.82
CA GLU A 27 11.57 -15.55 -5.89
C GLU A 27 13.08 -15.41 -5.62
N LEU A 28 13.52 -14.24 -5.18
CA LEU A 28 14.93 -13.95 -4.90
C LEU A 28 15.42 -14.61 -3.59
N GLY A 29 14.54 -14.84 -2.63
CA GLY A 29 14.87 -15.48 -1.36
C GLY A 29 15.97 -14.73 -0.59
N SER A 30 17.14 -15.35 -0.42
CA SER A 30 18.31 -14.75 0.25
C SER A 30 19.12 -13.82 -0.68
N ASP A 31 18.86 -13.85 -1.98
CA ASP A 31 19.68 -13.18 -2.99
C ASP A 31 19.12 -11.79 -3.38
N VAL A 32 18.34 -11.18 -2.49
CA VAL A 32 17.76 -9.84 -2.70
C VAL A 32 18.87 -8.79 -2.75
N PRO A 33 19.04 -8.08 -3.88
CA PRO A 33 20.01 -6.98 -3.97
C PRO A 33 19.67 -5.87 -2.96
N PRO A 34 20.66 -5.31 -2.25
CA PRO A 34 20.41 -4.26 -1.25
C PRO A 34 19.73 -3.00 -1.79
N ASP A 35 19.88 -2.72 -3.07
CA ASP A 35 19.31 -1.57 -3.77
C ASP A 35 17.95 -1.86 -4.44
N LEU A 36 17.49 -3.11 -4.43
CA LEU A 36 16.21 -3.51 -5.06
C LEU A 36 15.03 -2.62 -4.61
N PRO A 37 14.87 -2.26 -3.33
CA PRO A 37 13.76 -1.41 -2.90
C PRO A 37 13.75 -0.02 -3.53
N ARG A 38 14.91 0.47 -3.98
CA ARG A 38 15.04 1.79 -4.61
C ARG A 38 14.97 1.75 -6.12
N THR A 39 15.34 0.62 -6.73
CA THR A 39 15.50 0.51 -8.18
C THR A 39 14.32 -0.18 -8.86
N HIS A 40 13.63 -1.08 -8.16
CA HIS A 40 12.62 -1.96 -8.76
C HIS A 40 11.38 -2.16 -7.88
N CYS A 41 11.11 -1.29 -6.92
CA CYS A 41 9.92 -1.36 -6.10
C CYS A 41 8.83 -0.45 -6.69
N PRO A 42 7.80 -1.00 -7.37
CA PRO A 42 6.68 -0.20 -7.83
C PRO A 42 5.96 0.44 -6.63
N ALA A 43 5.69 1.72 -6.69
CA ALA A 43 5.10 2.45 -5.58
C ALA A 43 4.34 3.68 -6.09
N PHE A 44 3.47 4.24 -5.28
CA PHE A 44 2.78 5.48 -5.61
C PHE A 44 3.72 6.68 -5.54
N ASP A 45 3.49 7.66 -6.41
CA ASP A 45 4.12 8.97 -6.27
C ASP A 45 3.36 9.80 -5.23
N GLY A 46 3.93 9.90 -4.03
CA GLY A 46 3.34 10.66 -2.93
C GLY A 46 3.23 12.18 -3.20
N PHE A 47 3.90 12.71 -4.23
CA PHE A 47 3.78 14.10 -4.62
C PHE A 47 2.69 14.35 -5.68
N ASP A 48 2.04 13.31 -6.21
CA ASP A 48 0.91 13.47 -7.13
C ASP A 48 -0.32 14.00 -6.39
N GLN A 49 -0.65 15.27 -6.67
CA GLN A 49 -1.77 15.97 -6.03
C GLN A 49 -3.14 15.31 -6.34
N LYS A 50 -3.30 14.66 -7.49
CA LYS A 50 -4.55 13.97 -7.83
C LYS A 50 -4.72 12.71 -6.99
N LEU A 51 -3.63 11.98 -6.77
CA LEU A 51 -3.62 10.82 -5.89
C LEU A 51 -3.95 11.23 -4.46
N LEU A 52 -3.31 12.27 -3.93
CA LEU A 52 -3.58 12.76 -2.59
C LEU A 52 -5.04 13.22 -2.41
N GLN A 53 -5.60 13.94 -3.39
CA GLN A 53 -7.00 14.34 -3.39
C GLN A 53 -7.96 13.15 -3.45
N TRP A 54 -7.61 12.12 -4.23
CA TRP A 54 -8.39 10.89 -4.29
C TRP A 54 -8.37 10.14 -2.94
N ILE A 55 -7.22 10.00 -2.30
CA ILE A 55 -7.10 9.39 -0.96
C ILE A 55 -7.97 10.15 0.05
N ASP A 56 -7.91 11.49 0.04
CA ASP A 56 -8.70 12.34 0.95
C ASP A 56 -10.22 12.18 0.74
N GLY A 57 -10.64 12.01 -0.51
CA GLY A 57 -12.05 12.01 -0.89
C GLY A 57 -12.74 10.65 -0.96
N CYS A 58 -12.03 9.54 -1.10
CA CYS A 58 -12.65 8.23 -1.37
C CYS A 58 -13.23 7.54 -0.13
N GLY A 59 -12.82 7.93 1.08
CA GLY A 59 -13.37 7.40 2.33
C GLY A 59 -12.85 6.03 2.74
N MET A 60 -11.75 5.53 2.16
CA MET A 60 -11.11 4.29 2.59
C MET A 60 -10.68 4.33 4.05
N ALA A 61 -10.66 3.20 4.73
CA ALA A 61 -10.19 3.08 6.11
C ALA A 61 -8.70 2.71 6.19
N VAL A 62 -8.21 1.93 5.23
CA VAL A 62 -6.83 1.44 5.20
C VAL A 62 -6.35 1.41 3.75
N LEU A 63 -5.10 1.81 3.52
CA LEU A 63 -4.40 1.62 2.24
C LEU A 63 -3.26 0.64 2.45
N VAL A 64 -3.25 -0.43 1.67
CA VAL A 64 -2.28 -1.52 1.81
C VAL A 64 -1.61 -1.83 0.48
N SER A 65 -0.34 -2.18 0.51
CA SER A 65 0.38 -2.68 -0.66
C SER A 65 1.30 -3.86 -0.31
N ASP A 66 1.63 -4.64 -1.32
CA ASP A 66 2.65 -5.68 -1.25
C ASP A 66 4.08 -5.13 -1.41
N ASN A 67 4.20 -3.83 -1.64
CA ASN A 67 5.48 -3.15 -1.78
C ASN A 67 5.98 -2.58 -0.44
N ARG A 68 7.20 -2.06 -0.46
CA ARG A 68 7.76 -1.29 0.64
C ARG A 68 7.23 0.15 0.61
N ALA A 69 6.76 0.61 1.76
CA ALA A 69 6.37 2.00 2.04
C ALA A 69 5.13 2.53 1.29
N VAL A 70 4.37 1.70 0.54
CA VAL A 70 3.21 2.13 -0.25
C VAL A 70 3.58 3.18 -1.30
N GLU A 71 4.28 4.25 -0.91
CA GLU A 71 4.76 5.33 -1.77
C GLU A 71 6.28 5.26 -2.02
N TYR A 72 6.69 5.88 -3.12
CA TYR A 72 8.09 5.91 -3.52
C TYR A 72 8.91 6.85 -2.63
N GLU A 73 10.00 6.31 -2.10
CA GLU A 73 11.01 7.10 -1.38
C GLU A 73 11.90 7.83 -2.39
N HIS A 74 11.59 9.06 -2.71
CA HIS A 74 12.34 9.88 -3.68
C HIS A 74 13.81 10.19 -3.27
N GLY A 75 14.24 9.74 -2.10
CA GLY A 75 15.56 10.11 -1.55
C GLY A 75 15.64 11.56 -1.09
N GLY A 76 14.50 12.25 -1.05
CA GLY A 76 14.37 13.65 -0.68
C GLY A 76 13.12 14.27 -1.31
N ARG A 77 12.97 15.57 -1.15
CA ARG A 77 11.87 16.34 -1.75
C ARG A 77 12.17 16.65 -3.20
N PRO A 78 11.15 16.83 -4.04
CA PRO A 78 11.31 17.37 -5.39
C PRO A 78 12.06 18.71 -5.39
N GLU A 79 12.79 18.96 -6.47
CA GLU A 79 13.50 20.23 -6.65
C GLU A 79 12.56 21.42 -6.50
N GLY A 80 12.99 22.41 -5.73
CA GLY A 80 12.18 23.61 -5.43
C GLY A 80 11.25 23.47 -4.22
N MET A 81 11.16 22.29 -3.59
CA MET A 81 10.38 22.08 -2.37
C MET A 81 11.28 22.14 -1.12
N GLU A 82 11.45 23.31 -0.53
CA GLU A 82 12.30 23.48 0.65
C GLU A 82 11.72 22.87 1.92
N LYS A 83 10.38 22.81 2.05
CA LYS A 83 9.65 22.33 3.22
C LYS A 83 8.54 21.36 2.81
N GLY A 84 8.25 20.41 3.69
CA GLY A 84 7.19 19.41 3.49
C GLY A 84 7.64 18.01 3.90
N PRO A 85 6.75 17.01 3.84
CA PRO A 85 7.09 15.63 4.18
C PRO A 85 8.01 14.99 3.13
N GLY A 86 8.83 14.04 3.56
CA GLY A 86 9.56 13.16 2.66
C GLY A 86 8.68 12.03 2.10
N LEU A 87 7.59 11.70 2.81
CA LEU A 87 6.59 10.70 2.48
C LEU A 87 5.19 11.34 2.62
N PRO A 88 4.68 12.01 1.58
CA PRO A 88 3.42 12.74 1.64
C PRO A 88 2.19 11.87 1.90
N ILE A 89 2.14 10.62 1.38
CA ILE A 89 1.02 9.69 1.65
C ILE A 89 1.02 9.29 3.13
N HIS A 90 2.19 9.04 3.74
CA HIS A 90 2.28 8.76 5.17
C HIS A 90 1.78 9.95 6.00
N GLU A 91 2.20 11.17 5.67
CA GLU A 91 1.70 12.36 6.37
C GLU A 91 0.19 12.51 6.22
N LEU A 92 -0.33 12.36 5.00
CA LEU A 92 -1.76 12.49 4.73
C LEU A 92 -2.55 11.41 5.46
N CYS A 93 -2.20 10.14 5.24
CA CYS A 93 -2.96 9.01 5.77
C CYS A 93 -2.86 8.93 7.30
N LEU A 94 -1.64 8.79 7.83
CA LEU A 94 -1.45 8.50 9.25
C LEU A 94 -1.71 9.71 10.15
N PHE A 95 -1.26 10.90 9.73
CA PHE A 95 -1.31 12.08 10.58
C PHE A 95 -2.57 12.92 10.36
N LYS A 96 -2.97 13.18 9.11
CA LYS A 96 -4.10 14.08 8.82
C LYS A 96 -5.45 13.38 8.82
N LEU A 97 -5.54 12.17 8.25
CA LEU A 97 -6.80 11.47 8.02
C LEU A 97 -7.07 10.31 8.98
N GLY A 98 -6.04 9.79 9.67
CA GLY A 98 -6.17 8.61 10.51
C GLY A 98 -6.39 7.31 9.70
N ILE A 99 -6.00 7.29 8.44
CA ILE A 99 -6.03 6.10 7.58
C ILE A 99 -4.79 5.26 7.88
N HIS A 100 -4.97 4.00 8.20
CA HIS A 100 -3.83 3.10 8.41
C HIS A 100 -3.14 2.76 7.09
N LEU A 101 -1.82 2.55 7.14
CA LEU A 101 -1.03 2.03 6.03
C LEU A 101 -0.56 0.61 6.34
N GLY A 102 -0.65 -0.28 5.36
CA GLY A 102 -0.11 -1.63 5.41
C GLY A 102 0.92 -1.84 4.30
N GLU A 103 2.05 -2.45 4.65
CA GLU A 103 3.18 -2.63 3.75
C GLU A 103 3.63 -4.08 3.73
N MET A 104 4.21 -4.52 2.62
CA MET A 104 4.80 -5.84 2.48
C MET A 104 3.80 -6.99 2.71
N TRP A 105 2.51 -6.78 2.39
CA TRP A 105 1.53 -7.86 2.46
C TRP A 105 1.64 -8.76 1.22
N TYR A 106 1.38 -10.04 1.39
CA TYR A 106 1.42 -11.01 0.29
C TYR A 106 0.02 -11.24 -0.26
N PHE A 107 -0.19 -10.91 -1.54
CA PHE A 107 -1.52 -10.95 -2.17
C PHE A 107 -1.67 -11.96 -3.30
N THR A 108 -0.63 -12.61 -3.74
CA THR A 108 -0.60 -13.37 -5.00
C THR A 108 -1.73 -14.38 -5.11
N GLU A 109 -1.86 -15.28 -4.14
CA GLU A 109 -2.88 -16.34 -4.20
C GLU A 109 -4.31 -15.77 -4.27
N ILE A 110 -4.61 -14.73 -3.48
CA ILE A 110 -5.94 -14.14 -3.49
C ILE A 110 -6.20 -13.34 -4.78
N VAL A 111 -5.19 -12.66 -5.33
CA VAL A 111 -5.29 -11.93 -6.59
C VAL A 111 -5.55 -12.89 -7.75
N GLU A 112 -4.83 -14.00 -7.82
CA GLU A 112 -5.03 -15.04 -8.83
C GLU A 112 -6.45 -15.60 -8.77
N TRP A 113 -6.95 -15.91 -7.57
CA TRP A 113 -8.30 -16.41 -7.39
C TRP A 113 -9.35 -15.36 -7.81
N LEU A 114 -9.20 -14.11 -7.38
CA LEU A 114 -10.11 -13.01 -7.73
C LEU A 114 -10.16 -12.78 -9.24
N ALA A 115 -9.01 -12.78 -9.90
CA ALA A 115 -8.92 -12.62 -11.35
C ALA A 115 -9.61 -13.79 -12.09
N ALA A 116 -9.38 -15.03 -11.66
CA ALA A 116 -10.01 -16.21 -12.23
C ALA A 116 -11.54 -16.22 -12.08
N ASN A 117 -12.08 -15.53 -11.08
CA ASN A 117 -13.51 -15.45 -10.79
C ASN A 117 -14.14 -14.11 -11.16
N ASN A 118 -13.42 -13.22 -11.86
CA ASN A 118 -13.86 -11.90 -12.25
C ASN A 118 -14.41 -11.09 -11.05
N ARG A 119 -13.67 -11.12 -9.92
CA ARG A 119 -13.99 -10.42 -8.68
C ARG A 119 -12.82 -9.53 -8.26
N TYR A 120 -13.11 -8.46 -7.54
CA TYR A 120 -12.12 -7.55 -6.95
C TYR A 120 -12.36 -7.27 -5.46
N ARG A 121 -13.43 -7.84 -4.88
CA ARG A 121 -13.77 -7.70 -3.46
C ARG A 121 -13.64 -9.03 -2.73
N PHE A 122 -13.13 -8.97 -1.52
CA PHE A 122 -13.01 -10.11 -0.61
C PHE A 122 -13.10 -9.63 0.83
N PHE A 123 -13.37 -10.54 1.74
CA PHE A 123 -13.32 -10.24 3.17
C PHE A 123 -11.88 -10.38 3.67
N ILE A 124 -11.42 -9.42 4.48
CA ILE A 124 -10.07 -9.44 5.03
C ILE A 124 -10.07 -9.08 6.52
N THR A 125 -9.23 -9.75 7.29
CA THR A 125 -8.87 -9.40 8.65
C THR A 125 -7.36 -9.27 8.76
N ALA A 126 -6.87 -8.31 9.53
CA ALA A 126 -5.44 -8.07 9.67
C ALA A 126 -5.12 -7.69 11.14
N PRO A 127 -5.18 -8.65 12.07
CA PRO A 127 -4.91 -8.36 13.47
C PRO A 127 -3.43 -7.97 13.65
N PRO A 128 -3.15 -6.80 14.28
CA PRO A 128 -1.80 -6.43 14.65
C PRO A 128 -1.36 -7.21 15.89
N LEU A 129 -0.05 -7.32 16.10
CA LEU A 129 0.49 -7.80 17.37
C LEU A 129 0.25 -6.77 18.47
N PHE A 130 -0.06 -7.22 19.66
CA PHE A 130 -0.14 -6.34 20.83
C PHE A 130 1.29 -6.02 21.33
N LEU A 131 1.81 -4.87 20.92
CA LEU A 131 3.15 -4.39 21.24
C LEU A 131 3.06 -3.04 21.96
N PRO A 132 2.93 -3.00 23.29
CA PRO A 132 2.82 -1.74 24.03
C PRO A 132 3.99 -0.80 23.76
N GLY A 133 3.69 0.46 23.40
CA GLY A 133 4.69 1.49 23.09
C GLY A 133 5.27 1.45 21.69
N ALA A 134 4.92 0.47 20.85
CA ALA A 134 5.31 0.45 19.44
C ALA A 134 4.46 1.43 18.61
N VAL A 135 5.09 2.11 17.67
CA VAL A 135 4.41 2.99 16.69
C VAL A 135 3.82 2.24 15.51
N GLY A 136 4.17 0.98 15.34
CA GLY A 136 3.68 0.09 14.31
C GLY A 136 3.86 -1.36 14.74
N SER A 137 3.27 -2.28 14.01
CA SER A 137 3.30 -3.70 14.32
C SER A 137 3.19 -4.52 13.04
N PRO A 138 3.83 -5.70 12.95
CA PRO A 138 3.44 -6.68 11.96
C PRO A 138 1.95 -6.99 12.09
N ALA A 139 1.28 -7.12 10.97
CA ALA A 139 -0.09 -7.65 10.89
C ALA A 139 -0.04 -9.06 10.30
N ASN A 140 -1.06 -9.86 10.61
CA ASN A 140 -1.23 -11.18 9.99
C ASN A 140 -2.51 -11.17 9.14
N PRO A 141 -2.46 -10.64 7.91
CA PRO A 141 -3.63 -10.53 7.06
C PRO A 141 -4.14 -11.90 6.62
N VAL A 142 -5.45 -12.08 6.70
CA VAL A 142 -6.15 -13.28 6.20
C VAL A 142 -7.28 -12.82 5.30
N GLY A 143 -7.15 -13.11 4.01
CA GLY A 143 -8.20 -12.88 3.01
C GLY A 143 -9.11 -14.10 2.87
N THR A 144 -10.40 -13.87 2.71
CA THR A 144 -11.40 -14.92 2.49
C THR A 144 -12.26 -14.57 1.28
N VAL A 145 -12.50 -15.52 0.40
CA VAL A 145 -13.22 -15.39 -0.88
C VAL A 145 -14.46 -16.25 -0.93
#